data_5f5f1361af832dc5ec8d66565887564d
#
_entry.id   5f5f1361af832dc5ec8d66565887564d
#
_cell.length_a   1.000
_cell.length_b   1.000
_cell.length_c   1.000
_cell.angle_alpha   90.00
_cell.angle_beta   90.00
_cell.angle_gamma   90.00
#
_symmetry.space_group_name_H-M   'P 1'
#
loop_
_entity.id
_entity.type
_entity.pdbx_description
1 polymer ?
#
loop_
_entity_poly.entity_id
_entity_poly.type
_entity_poly.pdbx_seq_one_letter_code
_entity_poly.pdbx_strand_id
1 'polypeptide(L)'
;MKPKVNALLAAITVGCAVTAGYAAEPARENAMLNHAKVSMNQAITVSEEQGSGQAIDAEYISKSGTLGMYDVKVLSMDGKKLLDFNINAENGRVLKATREHVEKVFTRIKPADLQSAQTPLKGAIKTAEAQTGGKAVMAALDRHGDTVRYTVKVAMADGTTESLKINGSDGKVASAK
;
A
#
# COMPACT_ATOMS: atom_id res chain seq x y z
N MET A 1 1.80 -19.21 -75.99
CA MET A 1 2.59 -18.28 -75.16
C MET A 1 1.67 -17.70 -74.09
N LYS A 2 1.90 -18.04 -72.84
CA LYS A 2 1.08 -17.57 -71.71
C LYS A 2 1.94 -16.58 -70.90
N PRO A 3 1.49 -15.36 -70.57
CA PRO A 3 2.22 -14.46 -69.72
C PRO A 3 2.03 -14.88 -68.24
N LYS A 4 3.14 -14.83 -67.48
CA LYS A 4 3.19 -15.07 -66.03
C LYS A 4 2.75 -13.78 -65.33
N VAL A 5 1.73 -13.90 -64.50
CA VAL A 5 1.29 -12.82 -63.61
C VAL A 5 2.04 -12.96 -62.27
N ASN A 6 2.91 -12.00 -61.97
CA ASN A 6 3.56 -11.90 -60.66
C ASN A 6 2.58 -11.28 -59.66
N ALA A 7 2.18 -12.08 -58.67
CA ALA A 7 1.42 -11.58 -57.53
C ALA A 7 2.37 -10.97 -56.53
N LEU A 8 2.23 -9.66 -56.33
CA LEU A 8 2.91 -8.89 -55.30
C LEU A 8 2.21 -9.12 -53.97
N LEU A 9 2.84 -9.85 -53.03
CA LEU A 9 2.35 -9.98 -51.68
C LEU A 9 2.69 -8.71 -50.92
N ALA A 10 1.70 -7.86 -50.67
CA ALA A 10 1.81 -6.77 -49.69
C ALA A 10 1.72 -7.32 -48.27
N ALA A 11 2.82 -7.34 -47.54
CA ALA A 11 2.83 -7.62 -46.13
C ALA A 11 2.27 -6.43 -45.36
N ILE A 12 1.06 -6.57 -44.84
CA ILE A 12 0.48 -5.62 -43.88
C ILE A 12 1.12 -5.89 -42.54
N THR A 13 2.08 -5.09 -42.12
CA THR A 13 2.57 -5.05 -40.74
C THR A 13 1.53 -4.34 -39.88
N VAL A 14 0.72 -5.11 -39.19
CA VAL A 14 -0.12 -4.59 -38.09
C VAL A 14 0.82 -4.19 -36.96
N GLY A 15 1.08 -2.90 -36.86
CA GLY A 15 1.77 -2.32 -35.72
C GLY A 15 0.91 -2.47 -34.49
N CYS A 16 1.26 -3.38 -33.57
CA CYS A 16 0.77 -3.36 -32.20
C CYS A 16 1.23 -2.07 -31.53
N ALA A 17 0.39 -1.05 -31.56
CA ALA A 17 0.53 0.08 -30.64
C ALA A 17 0.27 -0.45 -29.23
N VAL A 18 1.33 -0.80 -28.52
CA VAL A 18 1.29 -1.12 -27.10
C VAL A 18 0.90 0.17 -26.39
N THR A 19 -0.31 0.19 -25.82
CA THR A 19 -0.79 1.28 -24.97
C THR A 19 0.04 1.28 -23.68
N ALA A 20 1.14 2.03 -23.69
CA ALA A 20 2.03 2.24 -22.55
C ALA A 20 1.45 3.17 -21.47
N GLY A 21 0.13 3.34 -21.43
CA GLY A 21 -0.52 4.35 -20.60
C GLY A 21 -0.84 3.94 -19.15
N TYR A 22 -1.00 2.64 -18.86
CA TYR A 22 -1.51 2.19 -17.56
C TYR A 22 -0.45 1.64 -16.59
N ALA A 23 0.75 1.34 -17.05
CA ALA A 23 1.84 0.84 -16.21
C ALA A 23 2.76 1.94 -15.65
N ALA A 24 2.59 3.18 -16.06
CA ALA A 24 3.51 4.26 -15.72
C ALA A 24 3.23 4.92 -14.34
N GLU A 25 2.02 4.86 -13.83
CA GLU A 25 1.68 5.50 -12.54
C GLU A 25 2.27 4.78 -11.33
N PRO A 26 2.12 3.46 -11.15
CA PRO A 26 2.71 2.75 -9.99
C PRO A 26 4.24 2.82 -9.96
N ALA A 27 4.89 2.72 -11.12
CA ALA A 27 6.35 2.83 -11.20
C ALA A 27 6.84 4.24 -10.83
N ARG A 28 6.08 5.26 -11.17
CA ARG A 28 6.36 6.65 -10.85
C ARG A 28 6.15 6.93 -9.36
N GLU A 29 5.10 6.40 -8.78
CA GLU A 29 4.80 6.48 -7.35
C GLU A 29 5.88 5.78 -6.53
N ASN A 30 6.29 4.58 -6.92
CA ASN A 30 7.39 3.84 -6.31
C ASN A 30 8.72 4.60 -6.38
N ALA A 31 9.00 5.27 -7.51
CA ALA A 31 10.19 6.11 -7.65
C ALA A 31 10.16 7.30 -6.67
N MET A 32 9.00 7.95 -6.50
CA MET A 32 8.86 9.07 -5.57
C MET A 32 9.00 8.63 -4.10
N LEU A 33 8.53 7.43 -3.74
CA LEU A 33 8.72 6.86 -2.41
C LEU A 33 10.21 6.71 -2.04
N ASN A 34 11.07 6.43 -3.02
CA ASN A 34 12.51 6.33 -2.77
C ASN A 34 13.13 7.65 -2.32
N HIS A 35 12.52 8.79 -2.64
CA HIS A 35 12.93 10.13 -2.20
C HIS A 35 12.28 10.56 -0.87
N ALA A 36 11.32 9.79 -0.35
CA ALA A 36 10.71 10.07 0.94
C ALA A 36 11.76 9.99 2.07
N LYS A 37 11.84 11.04 2.88
CA LYS A 37 12.74 11.11 4.05
C LYS A 37 12.11 10.50 5.30
N VAL A 38 10.78 10.41 5.30
CA VAL A 38 9.97 9.80 6.37
C VAL A 38 9.51 8.43 5.89
N SER A 39 9.73 7.41 6.70
CA SER A 39 9.22 6.06 6.42
C SER A 39 7.74 5.95 6.79
N MET A 40 7.04 4.96 6.23
CA MET A 40 5.65 4.65 6.59
C MET A 40 5.51 4.40 8.10
N ASN A 41 6.45 3.70 8.72
CA ASN A 41 6.45 3.44 10.17
C ASN A 41 6.58 4.72 11.02
N GLN A 42 7.35 5.71 10.56
CA GLN A 42 7.42 7.01 11.22
C GLN A 42 6.11 7.81 11.08
N ALA A 43 5.51 7.78 9.88
CA ALA A 43 4.20 8.41 9.65
C ALA A 43 3.11 7.78 10.54
N ILE A 44 3.09 6.45 10.65
CA ILE A 44 2.19 5.72 11.56
C ILE A 44 2.41 6.16 13.01
N THR A 45 3.66 6.27 13.45
CA THR A 45 3.95 6.68 14.83
C THR A 45 3.37 8.06 15.14
N VAL A 46 3.60 9.05 14.27
CA VAL A 46 3.03 10.40 14.42
C VAL A 46 1.50 10.36 14.48
N SER A 47 0.86 9.55 13.61
CA SER A 47 -0.59 9.44 13.54
C SER A 47 -1.17 8.76 14.78
N GLU A 48 -0.54 7.69 15.29
CA GLU A 48 -0.97 6.97 16.50
C GLU A 48 -0.85 7.85 17.75
N GLU A 49 0.23 8.62 17.89
CA GLU A 49 0.42 9.56 18.98
C GLU A 49 -0.66 10.65 19.01
N GLN A 50 -0.95 11.24 17.85
CA GLN A 50 -1.99 12.28 17.74
C GLN A 50 -3.41 11.72 17.83
N GLY A 51 -3.64 10.54 17.27
CA GLY A 51 -4.95 9.88 17.27
C GLY A 51 -5.29 9.15 18.56
N SER A 52 -4.30 8.97 19.47
CA SER A 52 -4.44 8.15 20.69
C SER A 52 -5.07 6.78 20.40
N GLY A 53 -4.54 6.08 19.39
CA GLY A 53 -5.09 4.82 18.90
C GLY A 53 -4.06 3.95 18.20
N GLN A 54 -4.53 2.98 17.44
CA GLN A 54 -3.72 2.07 16.65
C GLN A 54 -4.01 2.25 15.15
N ALA A 55 -2.96 2.30 14.35
CA ALA A 55 -3.10 2.33 12.90
C ALA A 55 -3.64 0.99 12.38
N ILE A 56 -4.64 1.08 11.51
CA ILE A 56 -5.28 -0.06 10.84
C ILE A 56 -5.04 -0.09 9.34
N ASP A 57 -4.64 1.06 8.79
CA ASP A 57 -4.37 1.24 7.37
C ASP A 57 -3.31 2.32 7.20
N ALA A 58 -2.42 2.16 6.23
CA ALA A 58 -1.46 3.18 5.83
C ALA A 58 -1.13 3.01 4.35
N GLU A 59 -1.14 4.11 3.60
CA GLU A 59 -0.84 4.12 2.18
C GLU A 59 0.03 5.32 1.82
N TYR A 60 1.02 5.10 0.95
CA TYR A 60 1.78 6.18 0.33
C TYR A 60 1.05 6.68 -0.90
N ILE A 61 0.78 7.96 -0.96
CA ILE A 61 0.08 8.60 -2.07
C ILE A 61 1.00 9.67 -2.67
N SER A 62 1.29 9.54 -3.95
CA SER A 62 2.03 10.53 -4.72
C SER A 62 1.11 11.17 -5.75
N LYS A 63 1.07 12.50 -5.76
CA LYS A 63 0.45 13.26 -6.84
C LYS A 63 1.53 13.70 -7.82
N SER A 64 1.24 13.65 -9.12
CA SER A 64 2.19 13.98 -10.18
C SER A 64 3.01 15.24 -9.88
N GLY A 65 4.33 15.09 -9.79
CA GLY A 65 5.29 16.19 -9.62
C GLY A 65 5.50 16.71 -8.20
N THR A 66 4.86 16.14 -7.17
CA THR A 66 5.08 16.52 -5.77
C THR A 66 5.56 15.33 -4.95
N LEU A 67 6.39 15.61 -3.93
CA LEU A 67 6.69 14.63 -2.88
C LEU A 67 5.38 14.13 -2.28
N GLY A 68 5.31 12.80 -2.09
CA GLY A 68 4.11 12.15 -1.62
C GLY A 68 3.77 12.45 -0.17
N MET A 69 2.69 11.86 0.26
CA MET A 69 2.22 11.84 1.64
C MET A 69 1.82 10.42 2.02
N TYR A 70 1.79 10.15 3.30
CA TYR A 70 1.16 8.95 3.85
C TYR A 70 -0.26 9.29 4.30
N ASP A 71 -1.21 8.51 3.85
CA ASP A 71 -2.58 8.46 4.37
C ASP A 71 -2.62 7.37 5.43
N VAL A 72 -2.94 7.71 6.68
CA VAL A 72 -2.90 6.78 7.81
C VAL A 72 -4.20 6.81 8.57
N LYS A 73 -4.89 5.67 8.65
CA LYS A 73 -6.12 5.52 9.42
C LYS A 73 -5.84 4.93 10.79
N VAL A 74 -6.22 5.68 11.82
CA VAL A 74 -6.04 5.33 13.22
C VAL A 74 -7.39 5.12 13.89
N LEU A 75 -7.59 3.93 14.44
CA LEU A 75 -8.75 3.60 15.25
C LEU A 75 -8.41 3.83 16.73
N SER A 76 -9.24 4.62 17.43
CA SER A 76 -9.07 4.86 18.86
C SER A 76 -9.17 3.56 19.67
N MET A 77 -8.51 3.50 20.84
CA MET A 77 -8.47 2.30 21.67
C MET A 77 -9.86 1.82 22.15
N ASP A 78 -10.82 2.74 22.28
CA ASP A 78 -12.22 2.41 22.60
C ASP A 78 -13.06 2.03 21.37
N GLY A 79 -12.47 2.06 20.18
CA GLY A 79 -13.10 1.74 18.92
C GLY A 79 -14.15 2.76 18.44
N LYS A 80 -14.32 3.90 19.08
CA LYS A 80 -15.40 4.86 18.79
C LYS A 80 -15.02 5.95 17.79
N LYS A 81 -13.72 6.11 17.52
CA LYS A 81 -13.22 7.16 16.62
C LYS A 81 -12.30 6.55 15.59
N LEU A 82 -12.54 6.89 14.33
CA LEU A 82 -11.62 6.64 13.24
C LEU A 82 -11.09 8.01 12.78
N LEU A 83 -9.78 8.16 12.81
CA LEU A 83 -9.09 9.37 12.35
C LEU A 83 -8.24 9.02 11.14
N ASP A 84 -8.27 9.90 10.16
CA ASP A 84 -7.51 9.81 8.93
C ASP A 84 -6.51 10.95 8.91
N PHE A 85 -5.22 10.63 8.85
CA PHE A 85 -4.10 11.57 8.88
C PHE A 85 -3.36 11.57 7.56
N ASN A 86 -3.16 12.75 6.99
CA ASN A 86 -2.24 12.92 5.88
C ASN A 86 -0.90 13.45 6.41
N ILE A 87 0.16 12.68 6.28
CA ILE A 87 1.50 12.98 6.78
C ILE A 87 2.43 13.28 5.62
N ASN A 88 3.10 14.41 5.64
CA ASN A 88 4.07 14.79 4.61
C ASN A 88 5.27 13.83 4.61
N ALA A 89 5.55 13.20 3.47
CA ALA A 89 6.60 12.20 3.34
C ALA A 89 8.03 12.78 3.37
N GLU A 90 8.18 14.11 3.29
CA GLU A 90 9.47 14.77 3.37
C GLU A 90 9.89 15.10 4.82
N ASN A 91 8.94 15.56 5.64
CA ASN A 91 9.26 16.14 6.95
C ASN A 91 8.41 15.61 8.10
N GLY A 92 7.49 14.69 7.87
CA GLY A 92 6.64 14.06 8.88
C GLY A 92 5.55 14.97 9.48
N ARG A 93 5.32 16.17 8.92
CA ARG A 93 4.28 17.07 9.41
C ARG A 93 2.90 16.56 9.07
N VAL A 94 1.96 16.68 10.00
CA VAL A 94 0.54 16.45 9.71
C VAL A 94 0.03 17.56 8.81
N LEU A 95 -0.42 17.18 7.61
CA LEU A 95 -1.01 18.10 6.64
C LEU A 95 -2.51 18.26 6.87
N LYS A 96 -3.15 17.15 7.29
CA LYS A 96 -4.58 17.09 7.53
C LYS A 96 -4.88 16.00 8.54
N ALA A 97 -5.88 16.24 9.40
CA ALA A 97 -6.50 15.22 10.23
C ALA A 97 -8.02 15.34 10.08
N THR A 98 -8.68 14.23 9.76
CA THR A 98 -10.13 14.18 9.53
C THR A 98 -10.73 13.06 10.36
N ARG A 99 -11.92 13.29 10.91
CA ARG A 99 -12.68 12.24 11.57
C ARG A 99 -13.55 11.52 10.53
N GLU A 100 -13.41 10.22 10.47
CA GLU A 100 -14.21 9.36 9.61
C GLU A 100 -15.31 8.64 10.39
N HIS A 101 -16.32 8.13 9.65
CA HIS A 101 -17.38 7.31 10.24
C HIS A 101 -16.89 5.89 10.50
N VAL A 102 -16.92 5.48 11.77
CA VAL A 102 -16.43 4.15 12.20
C VAL A 102 -17.27 2.98 11.67
N GLU A 103 -18.55 3.20 11.33
CA GLU A 103 -19.44 2.14 10.87
C GLU A 103 -18.93 1.41 9.62
N LYS A 104 -18.23 2.12 8.73
CA LYS A 104 -17.63 1.53 7.52
C LYS A 104 -16.49 0.55 7.83
N VAL A 105 -15.80 0.77 8.95
CA VAL A 105 -14.68 -0.08 9.36
C VAL A 105 -15.18 -1.29 10.14
N PHE A 106 -16.18 -1.12 11.00
CA PHE A 106 -16.70 -2.20 11.85
C PHE A 106 -17.46 -3.30 11.12
N THR A 107 -17.77 -3.14 9.84
CA THR A 107 -18.21 -4.25 9.00
C THR A 107 -17.10 -5.28 8.76
N ARG A 108 -15.83 -4.87 8.90
CA ARG A 108 -14.65 -5.70 8.62
C ARG A 108 -13.79 -5.99 9.85
N ILE A 109 -13.62 -5.01 10.75
CA ILE A 109 -12.67 -5.07 11.87
C ILE A 109 -13.41 -4.70 13.15
N LYS A 110 -13.34 -5.55 14.16
CA LYS A 110 -13.89 -5.26 15.49
C LYS A 110 -12.77 -4.75 16.41
N PRO A 111 -13.06 -3.90 17.42
CA PRO A 111 -12.06 -3.47 18.39
C PRO A 111 -11.35 -4.65 19.09
N ALA A 112 -12.06 -5.75 19.31
CA ALA A 112 -11.49 -6.98 19.85
C ALA A 112 -10.43 -7.61 18.93
N ASP A 113 -10.55 -7.46 17.64
CA ASP A 113 -9.57 -7.99 16.66
C ASP A 113 -8.22 -7.26 16.83
N LEU A 114 -8.24 -5.93 17.08
CA LEU A 114 -7.03 -5.15 17.34
C LEU A 114 -6.37 -5.55 18.65
N GLN A 115 -7.16 -5.81 19.68
CA GLN A 115 -6.64 -6.24 20.99
C GLN A 115 -6.05 -7.65 20.94
N SER A 116 -6.54 -8.52 20.04
CA SER A 116 -6.02 -9.87 19.83
C SER A 116 -4.76 -9.92 18.98
N ALA A 117 -4.49 -8.86 18.20
CA ALA A 117 -3.30 -8.77 17.37
C ALA A 117 -2.07 -8.47 18.23
N GLN A 118 -1.20 -9.45 18.40
CA GLN A 118 0.07 -9.27 19.13
C GLN A 118 1.08 -8.46 18.29
N THR A 119 0.94 -8.49 16.98
CA THR A 119 1.79 -7.75 16.05
C THR A 119 1.06 -6.49 15.59
N PRO A 120 1.54 -5.28 15.88
CA PRO A 120 0.97 -4.04 15.34
C PRO A 120 1.28 -3.89 13.85
N LEU A 121 0.55 -3.00 13.15
CA LEU A 121 0.75 -2.71 11.72
C LEU A 121 2.22 -2.39 11.40
N LYS A 122 2.88 -1.60 12.25
CA LYS A 122 4.32 -1.28 12.12
C LYS A 122 5.22 -2.52 12.13
N GLY A 123 4.86 -3.52 12.91
CA GLY A 123 5.57 -4.80 12.97
C GLY A 123 5.41 -5.59 11.69
N ALA A 124 4.20 -5.65 11.14
CA ALA A 124 3.92 -6.30 9.87
C ALA A 124 4.71 -5.65 8.70
N ILE A 125 4.76 -4.32 8.67
CA ILE A 125 5.57 -3.57 7.69
C ILE A 125 7.05 -3.95 7.79
N LYS A 126 7.62 -3.94 9.00
CA LYS A 126 9.03 -4.34 9.20
C LYS A 126 9.32 -5.74 8.71
N THR A 127 8.41 -6.70 8.99
CA THR A 127 8.56 -8.08 8.49
C THR A 127 8.56 -8.12 6.97
N ALA A 128 7.61 -7.43 6.32
CA ALA A 128 7.50 -7.43 4.87
C ALA A 128 8.73 -6.78 4.20
N GLU A 129 9.17 -5.63 4.68
CA GLU A 129 10.36 -4.93 4.17
C GLU A 129 11.64 -5.76 4.37
N ALA A 130 11.79 -6.42 5.53
CA ALA A 130 12.93 -7.30 5.80
C ALA A 130 12.94 -8.53 4.88
N GLN A 131 11.77 -9.08 4.55
CA GLN A 131 11.64 -10.25 3.69
C GLN A 131 11.95 -9.94 2.21
N THR A 132 11.57 -8.75 1.74
CA THR A 132 11.65 -8.38 0.33
C THR A 132 12.83 -7.48 -0.01
N GLY A 133 13.34 -6.73 0.97
CA GLY A 133 14.34 -5.68 0.75
C GLY A 133 13.79 -4.39 0.12
N GLY A 134 12.49 -4.30 -0.08
CA GLY A 134 11.82 -3.12 -0.64
C GLY A 134 11.28 -2.15 0.43
N LYS A 135 10.46 -1.18 -0.01
CA LYS A 135 9.78 -0.21 0.86
C LYS A 135 8.27 -0.39 0.79
N ALA A 136 7.59 -0.41 1.93
CA ALA A 136 6.15 -0.53 1.97
C ALA A 136 5.47 0.70 1.35
N VAL A 137 4.57 0.46 0.40
CA VAL A 137 3.69 1.45 -0.23
C VAL A 137 2.29 1.43 0.33
N MET A 138 1.86 0.29 0.89
CA MET A 138 0.55 0.13 1.51
C MET A 138 0.63 -0.96 2.57
N ALA A 139 -0.07 -0.76 3.66
CA ALA A 139 -0.28 -1.77 4.69
C ALA A 139 -1.69 -1.62 5.25
N ALA A 140 -2.46 -2.70 5.25
CA ALA A 140 -3.83 -2.71 5.72
C ALA A 140 -4.09 -3.91 6.61
N LEU A 141 -4.82 -3.69 7.71
CA LEU A 141 -5.33 -4.74 8.54
C LEU A 141 -6.56 -5.37 7.88
N ASP A 142 -6.58 -6.70 7.86
CA ASP A 142 -7.68 -7.48 7.32
C ASP A 142 -8.06 -8.61 8.31
N ARG A 143 -9.28 -9.09 8.21
CA ARG A 143 -9.77 -10.21 9.00
C ARG A 143 -9.81 -11.48 8.16
N HIS A 144 -9.26 -12.56 8.70
CA HIS A 144 -9.31 -13.87 8.08
C HIS A 144 -9.89 -14.91 9.05
N GLY A 145 -11.17 -15.20 8.93
CA GLY A 145 -11.92 -15.97 9.93
C GLY A 145 -11.92 -15.23 11.26
N ASP A 146 -11.40 -15.87 12.30
CA ASP A 146 -11.28 -15.28 13.66
C ASP A 146 -9.88 -14.72 13.95
N THR A 147 -9.02 -14.61 12.94
CA THR A 147 -7.67 -14.09 13.08
C THR A 147 -7.48 -12.80 12.29
N VAL A 148 -6.57 -11.96 12.79
CA VAL A 148 -6.13 -10.75 12.11
C VAL A 148 -4.96 -11.07 11.19
N ARG A 149 -4.98 -10.51 9.99
CA ARG A 149 -3.88 -10.49 9.04
C ARG A 149 -3.62 -9.08 8.57
N TYR A 150 -2.39 -8.84 8.15
CA TYR A 150 -2.01 -7.63 7.47
C TYR A 150 -1.68 -7.96 6.02
N THR A 151 -2.19 -7.17 5.08
CA THR A 151 -1.72 -7.16 3.71
C THR A 151 -0.75 -6.00 3.56
N VAL A 152 0.49 -6.29 3.20
CA VAL A 152 1.52 -5.28 2.98
C VAL A 152 1.99 -5.35 1.53
N LYS A 153 1.87 -4.25 0.80
CA LYS A 153 2.45 -4.09 -0.54
C LYS A 153 3.78 -3.37 -0.42
N VAL A 154 4.78 -3.92 -1.07
CA VAL A 154 6.16 -3.44 -1.01
C VAL A 154 6.64 -3.11 -2.41
N ALA A 155 7.13 -1.89 -2.62
CA ALA A 155 7.78 -1.48 -3.85
C ALA A 155 9.23 -1.98 -3.87
N MET A 156 9.60 -2.65 -4.94
CA MET A 156 10.93 -3.18 -5.17
C MET A 156 11.80 -2.20 -5.95
N ALA A 157 13.10 -2.35 -5.88
CA ALA A 157 14.06 -1.48 -6.57
C ALA A 157 13.93 -1.51 -8.11
N ASP A 158 13.44 -2.63 -8.65
CA ASP A 158 13.18 -2.80 -10.09
C ASP A 158 11.86 -2.16 -10.56
N GLY A 159 11.13 -1.49 -9.65
CA GLY A 159 9.84 -0.86 -9.92
C GLY A 159 8.63 -1.81 -9.82
N THR A 160 8.85 -3.09 -9.55
CA THR A 160 7.74 -4.03 -9.30
C THR A 160 7.18 -3.86 -7.88
N THR A 161 6.03 -4.45 -7.65
CA THR A 161 5.39 -4.45 -6.33
C THR A 161 5.10 -5.89 -5.90
N GLU A 162 5.54 -6.24 -4.70
CA GLU A 162 5.21 -7.52 -4.07
C GLU A 162 4.16 -7.32 -2.97
N SER A 163 3.26 -8.28 -2.81
CA SER A 163 2.22 -8.27 -1.77
C SER A 163 2.40 -9.45 -0.83
N LEU A 164 2.63 -9.16 0.44
CA LEU A 164 2.77 -10.17 1.49
C LEU A 164 1.58 -10.11 2.44
N LYS A 165 1.23 -11.28 2.96
CA LYS A 165 0.28 -11.41 4.07
C LYS A 165 1.02 -11.78 5.34
N ILE A 166 0.83 -11.00 6.37
CA ILE A 166 1.51 -11.17 7.67
C ILE A 166 0.46 -11.55 8.72
N ASN A 167 0.71 -12.58 9.50
CA ASN A 167 -0.18 -12.97 10.58
C ASN A 167 -0.12 -11.95 11.73
N GLY A 168 -1.27 -11.51 12.21
CA GLY A 168 -1.34 -10.58 13.34
C GLY A 168 -0.97 -11.20 14.70
N SER A 169 -1.00 -12.54 14.81
CA SER A 169 -0.67 -13.24 16.06
C SER A 169 0.82 -13.38 16.31
N ASP A 170 1.64 -13.62 15.26
CA ASP A 170 3.07 -13.90 15.40
C ASP A 170 3.98 -13.07 14.52
N GLY A 171 3.41 -12.20 13.68
CA GLY A 171 4.13 -11.32 12.78
C GLY A 171 4.87 -12.01 11.63
N LYS A 172 4.60 -13.30 11.37
CA LYS A 172 5.24 -14.05 10.30
C LYS A 172 4.48 -13.93 8.99
N VAL A 173 5.21 -14.11 7.89
CA VAL A 173 4.59 -14.21 6.56
C VAL A 173 3.65 -15.42 6.56
N ALA A 174 2.39 -15.18 6.21
CA ALA A 174 1.42 -16.26 6.06
C ALA A 174 1.76 -17.05 4.80
N SER A 175 1.92 -18.36 4.93
CA SER A 175 2.09 -19.25 3.78
C SER A 175 0.88 -19.12 2.86
N ALA A 176 1.13 -19.00 1.55
CA ALA A 176 0.08 -19.16 0.56
C ALA A 176 -0.48 -20.60 0.69
N LYS A 177 -1.78 -20.71 0.97
CA LYS A 177 -2.49 -21.99 0.87
C LYS A 177 -3.02 -22.15 -0.53
#